data_b2d530a1337718a9908ec187c5250b0b
#
_entry.id   b2d530a1337718a9908ec187c5250b0b
#
_cell.length_a   1.000
_cell.length_b   1.000
_cell.length_c   1.000
_cell.angle_alpha   90.00
_cell.angle_beta   90.00
_cell.angle_gamma   90.00
#
_symmetry.space_group_name_H-M   'P 1'
#
loop_
_entity.id
_entity.type
_entity.pdbx_description
1 polymer ?
#
loop_
_entity_poly.entity_id
_entity_poly.type
_entity_poly.pdbx_seq_one_letter_code
_entity_poly.pdbx_strand_id
1 'polypeptide(L)'
;LFNYVYENKEAFEAGDEPVAKDASLNNQAQTVNCAVERHVSIQTKAHLEDGSQTFTHGDVVDMFDDVSITHDVLDGSKEAFETILYALLPDGTNKEIWKSGKIDYEVNDKEFTKTVLAEKVDTSKYPEGTSFTFKEINYDKDGNVNGKHNEDLKEKSQTLTPKEVPTTPSTPEQPETPTIPSDSQESSPTVKKFPQTGEKNSSVLLFIGFTLIFATAGYYLWNRRN
;
A
#
# COMPACT_ATOMS: atom_id res chain seq x y z
N LEU A 1 -22.63 39.43 7.74
CA LEU A 1 -23.65 39.79 8.71
C LEU A 1 -24.16 41.19 8.39
N PHE A 2 -25.45 41.42 8.62
CA PHE A 2 -26.07 42.73 8.55
C PHE A 2 -26.47 43.14 9.96
N ASN A 3 -26.15 44.34 10.36
CA ASN A 3 -26.53 44.88 11.65
C ASN A 3 -27.46 46.08 11.45
N TYR A 4 -28.60 46.04 12.09
CA TYR A 4 -29.58 47.10 12.11
C TYR A 4 -29.80 47.52 13.57
N VAL A 5 -29.75 48.81 13.86
CA VAL A 5 -30.02 49.39 15.16
C VAL A 5 -31.34 50.16 15.10
N TYR A 6 -32.26 49.86 15.96
CA TYR A 6 -33.56 50.55 16.11
C TYR A 6 -33.55 51.37 17.38
N GLU A 7 -34.35 52.40 17.41
CA GLU A 7 -34.43 53.32 18.57
C GLU A 7 -34.86 52.56 19.84
N ASN A 8 -35.78 51.62 19.68
CA ASN A 8 -36.26 50.75 20.76
C ASN A 8 -36.88 49.49 20.14
N LYS A 9 -37.39 48.62 21.01
CA LYS A 9 -38.02 47.34 20.61
C LYS A 9 -39.31 47.56 19.83
N GLU A 10 -40.11 48.56 20.26
CA GLU A 10 -41.39 48.90 19.65
C GLU A 10 -41.17 49.34 18.19
N ALA A 11 -40.16 50.15 17.89
CA ALA A 11 -39.79 50.56 16.55
C ALA A 11 -39.40 49.36 15.65
N PHE A 12 -38.65 48.38 16.24
CA PHE A 12 -38.34 47.15 15.53
C PHE A 12 -39.57 46.30 15.23
N GLU A 13 -40.48 46.14 16.21
CA GLU A 13 -41.69 45.37 16.04
C GLU A 13 -42.70 46.04 15.11
N ALA A 14 -42.71 47.38 15.04
CA ALA A 14 -43.52 48.17 14.12
C ALA A 14 -42.99 48.14 12.65
N GLY A 15 -41.76 47.67 12.45
CA GLY A 15 -41.12 47.68 11.12
C GLY A 15 -40.59 49.05 10.69
N ASP A 16 -40.33 49.94 11.66
CA ASP A 16 -39.78 51.26 11.40
C ASP A 16 -38.38 51.22 10.76
N GLU A 17 -37.95 52.31 10.13
CA GLU A 17 -36.61 52.39 9.60
C GLU A 17 -35.56 52.35 10.75
N PRO A 18 -34.49 51.58 10.60
CA PRO A 18 -33.41 51.55 11.59
C PRO A 18 -32.65 52.89 11.66
N VAL A 19 -32.34 53.33 12.88
CA VAL A 19 -31.59 54.59 13.13
C VAL A 19 -30.13 54.47 12.70
N ALA A 20 -29.59 53.24 12.61
CA ALA A 20 -28.31 52.96 12.03
C ALA A 20 -28.31 51.56 11.40
N LYS A 21 -27.52 51.41 10.33
CA LYS A 21 -27.36 50.12 9.66
C LYS A 21 -25.95 49.91 9.11
N ASP A 22 -25.42 48.71 9.26
CA ASP A 22 -24.27 48.23 8.52
C ASP A 22 -24.68 47.00 7.72
N ALA A 23 -25.01 47.23 6.45
CA ALA A 23 -25.52 46.21 5.51
C ALA A 23 -24.66 46.15 4.25
N SER A 24 -23.39 46.56 4.32
CA SER A 24 -22.44 46.46 3.22
C SER A 24 -21.94 45.03 3.07
N LEU A 25 -22.23 44.41 1.92
CA LEU A 25 -21.66 43.11 1.54
C LEU A 25 -20.14 43.11 1.42
N ASN A 26 -19.54 44.32 1.26
CA ASN A 26 -18.09 44.49 1.11
C ASN A 26 -17.39 44.85 2.42
N ASN A 27 -18.10 44.85 3.56
CA ASN A 27 -17.50 45.10 4.85
C ASN A 27 -16.65 43.89 5.31
N GLN A 28 -15.33 43.98 5.12
CA GLN A 28 -14.36 42.92 5.50
C GLN A 28 -14.38 42.60 6.99
N ALA A 29 -14.69 43.58 7.86
CA ALA A 29 -14.77 43.37 9.31
C ALA A 29 -15.95 42.46 9.71
N GLN A 30 -16.98 42.34 8.84
CA GLN A 30 -18.15 41.48 9.04
C GLN A 30 -18.13 40.22 8.18
N THR A 31 -17.07 40.00 7.40
CA THR A 31 -16.95 38.84 6.55
C THR A 31 -16.30 37.70 7.33
N VAL A 32 -17.03 36.58 7.44
CA VAL A 32 -16.50 35.33 7.99
C VAL A 32 -16.10 34.46 6.82
N ASN A 33 -14.81 34.19 6.70
CA ASN A 33 -14.31 33.21 5.75
C ASN A 33 -14.39 31.83 6.40
N CYS A 34 -15.26 30.98 5.86
CA CYS A 34 -15.27 29.56 6.21
C CYS A 34 -14.17 28.88 5.42
N ALA A 35 -13.07 28.55 6.08
CA ALA A 35 -12.12 27.60 5.52
C ALA A 35 -12.77 26.19 5.58
N VAL A 36 -12.97 25.57 4.44
CA VAL A 36 -13.34 24.14 4.40
C VAL A 36 -12.06 23.37 4.60
N GLU A 37 -11.96 22.66 5.71
CA GLU A 37 -10.88 21.70 5.92
C GLU A 37 -11.04 20.56 4.92
N ARG A 38 -9.98 20.22 4.21
CA ARG A 38 -9.98 19.19 3.17
C ARG A 38 -9.11 18.03 3.62
N HIS A 39 -9.68 16.84 3.56
CA HIS A 39 -8.95 15.62 3.85
C HIS A 39 -8.74 14.82 2.57
N VAL A 40 -7.49 14.44 2.36
CA VAL A 40 -7.05 13.57 1.26
C VAL A 40 -6.53 12.28 1.87
N SER A 41 -7.03 11.15 1.38
CA SER A 41 -6.53 9.83 1.76
C SER A 41 -5.97 9.13 0.54
N ILE A 42 -4.79 8.53 0.69
CA ILE A 42 -4.10 7.80 -0.38
C ILE A 42 -4.00 6.34 0.04
N GLN A 43 -4.42 5.45 -0.85
CA GLN A 43 -4.22 4.01 -0.74
C GLN A 43 -3.58 3.52 -2.02
N THR A 44 -2.62 2.61 -1.89
CA THR A 44 -1.89 2.15 -3.06
C THR A 44 -1.49 0.68 -2.93
N LYS A 45 -1.13 0.07 -4.06
CA LYS A 45 -0.69 -1.32 -4.12
C LYS A 45 0.37 -1.51 -5.18
N ALA A 46 1.58 -1.91 -4.74
CA ALA A 46 2.67 -2.27 -5.64
C ALA A 46 2.51 -3.69 -6.18
N HIS A 47 2.85 -3.89 -7.44
CA HIS A 47 2.85 -5.21 -8.07
C HIS A 47 3.76 -5.25 -9.30
N LEU A 48 4.08 -6.45 -9.79
CA LEU A 48 4.67 -6.70 -11.09
C LEU A 48 3.58 -6.91 -12.15
N GLU A 49 3.95 -7.09 -13.41
CA GLU A 49 3.02 -7.32 -14.52
C GLU A 49 2.07 -8.50 -14.28
N ASP A 50 2.55 -9.55 -13.61
CA ASP A 50 1.75 -10.74 -13.27
C ASP A 50 0.89 -10.57 -12.00
N GLY A 51 0.88 -9.38 -11.40
CA GLY A 51 0.18 -9.07 -10.15
C GLY A 51 0.87 -9.54 -8.88
N SER A 52 2.05 -10.18 -8.97
CA SER A 52 2.83 -10.61 -7.82
C SER A 52 3.59 -9.45 -7.17
N GLN A 53 4.01 -9.63 -5.92
CA GLN A 53 4.90 -8.69 -5.22
C GLN A 53 6.31 -9.26 -5.01
N THR A 54 6.67 -10.32 -5.74
CA THR A 54 7.98 -10.95 -5.61
C THR A 54 8.68 -11.06 -6.96
N PHE A 55 9.96 -10.68 -6.99
CA PHE A 55 10.81 -10.74 -8.18
C PHE A 55 12.04 -11.65 -7.95
N THR A 56 12.71 -12.04 -9.03
CA THR A 56 14.01 -12.73 -8.94
C THR A 56 15.12 -11.68 -8.97
N HIS A 57 16.00 -11.69 -7.97
CA HIS A 57 17.17 -10.79 -7.97
C HIS A 57 18.04 -11.04 -9.20
N GLY A 58 18.48 -9.98 -9.85
CA GLY A 58 19.22 -10.01 -11.12
C GLY A 58 18.35 -9.78 -12.35
N ASP A 59 17.02 -9.88 -12.23
CA ASP A 59 16.12 -9.58 -13.35
C ASP A 59 15.95 -8.08 -13.54
N VAL A 60 15.58 -7.71 -14.79
CA VAL A 60 15.07 -6.38 -15.14
C VAL A 60 13.55 -6.48 -15.18
N VAL A 61 12.87 -5.74 -14.31
CA VAL A 61 11.42 -5.85 -14.12
C VAL A 61 10.74 -4.49 -14.22
N ASP A 62 9.50 -4.50 -14.70
CA ASP A 62 8.59 -3.37 -14.62
C ASP A 62 7.84 -3.43 -13.28
N MET A 63 7.87 -2.32 -12.54
CA MET A 63 7.24 -2.21 -11.23
C MET A 63 6.07 -1.24 -11.30
N PHE A 64 4.89 -1.70 -10.94
CA PHE A 64 3.64 -0.95 -11.00
C PHE A 64 3.19 -0.54 -9.60
N ASP A 65 2.53 0.60 -9.52
CA ASP A 65 1.84 1.09 -8.34
C ASP A 65 0.42 1.55 -8.71
N ASP A 66 -0.58 0.85 -8.18
CA ASP A 66 -1.98 1.24 -8.32
C ASP A 66 -2.34 2.25 -7.24
N VAL A 67 -2.46 3.51 -7.61
CA VAL A 67 -2.74 4.64 -6.72
C VAL A 67 -4.24 4.95 -6.72
N SER A 68 -4.84 5.05 -5.53
CA SER A 68 -6.20 5.54 -5.30
C SER A 68 -6.15 6.72 -4.31
N ILE A 69 -6.67 7.87 -4.73
CA ILE A 69 -6.73 9.10 -3.94
C ILE A 69 -8.18 9.46 -3.71
N THR A 70 -8.61 9.54 -2.45
CA THR A 70 -9.98 9.91 -2.07
C THR A 70 -10.03 11.30 -1.45
N HIS A 71 -11.11 12.04 -1.79
CA HIS A 71 -11.37 13.40 -1.35
C HIS A 71 -12.70 13.48 -0.62
N ASP A 72 -12.78 14.28 0.43
CA ASP A 72 -14.03 14.59 1.13
C ASP A 72 -14.76 15.80 0.53
N VAL A 73 -14.05 16.68 -0.18
CA VAL A 73 -14.59 17.88 -0.85
C VAL A 73 -14.33 17.81 -2.35
N LEU A 74 -15.40 17.86 -3.15
CA LEU A 74 -15.35 17.84 -4.62
C LEU A 74 -15.62 19.26 -5.13
N ASP A 75 -14.60 19.94 -5.60
CA ASP A 75 -14.68 21.36 -6.00
C ASP A 75 -14.08 21.64 -7.38
N GLY A 76 -13.71 20.59 -8.12
CA GLY A 76 -13.11 20.72 -9.45
C GLY A 76 -11.70 21.32 -9.43
N SER A 77 -11.05 21.39 -8.26
CA SER A 77 -9.69 21.91 -8.18
C SER A 77 -8.72 21.01 -8.93
N LYS A 78 -7.64 21.60 -9.44
CA LYS A 78 -6.54 20.85 -10.03
C LYS A 78 -5.52 20.54 -8.93
N GLU A 79 -5.26 19.27 -8.75
CA GLU A 79 -4.25 18.74 -7.84
C GLU A 79 -3.23 17.91 -8.61
N ALA A 80 -2.16 17.51 -7.95
CA ALA A 80 -1.16 16.65 -8.54
C ALA A 80 -0.66 15.65 -7.51
N PHE A 81 -0.25 14.46 -7.96
CA PHE A 81 0.49 13.54 -7.10
C PHE A 81 1.81 13.10 -7.75
N GLU A 82 2.72 12.62 -6.93
CA GLU A 82 4.02 12.07 -7.35
C GLU A 82 4.25 10.75 -6.64
N THR A 83 4.63 9.73 -7.39
CA THR A 83 5.05 8.43 -6.87
C THR A 83 6.58 8.33 -6.94
N ILE A 84 7.20 7.89 -5.86
CA ILE A 84 8.66 7.78 -5.70
C ILE A 84 9.01 6.35 -5.36
N LEU A 85 9.92 5.72 -6.12
CA LEU A 85 10.41 4.37 -5.84
C LEU A 85 11.71 4.42 -5.06
N TYR A 86 11.77 3.68 -3.95
CA TYR A 86 12.94 3.49 -3.12
C TYR A 86 13.46 2.06 -3.18
N ALA A 87 14.78 1.92 -3.19
CA ALA A 87 15.46 0.66 -2.90
C ALA A 87 15.76 0.61 -1.39
N LEU A 88 15.28 -0.44 -0.72
CA LEU A 88 15.53 -0.73 0.69
C LEU A 88 16.67 -1.76 0.76
N LEU A 89 17.87 -1.30 1.08
CA LEU A 89 19.07 -2.15 1.08
C LEU A 89 19.14 -3.00 2.36
N PRO A 90 19.78 -4.16 2.32
CA PRO A 90 19.92 -5.06 3.49
C PRO A 90 20.68 -4.44 4.66
N ASP A 91 21.49 -3.41 4.42
CA ASP A 91 22.22 -2.67 5.47
C ASP A 91 21.33 -1.64 6.21
N GLY A 92 20.05 -1.55 5.84
CA GLY A 92 19.08 -0.61 6.39
C GLY A 92 19.09 0.77 5.70
N THR A 93 19.91 0.97 4.67
CA THR A 93 19.91 2.21 3.89
C THR A 93 18.75 2.24 2.90
N ASN A 94 18.10 3.39 2.75
CA ASN A 94 17.06 3.62 1.76
C ASN A 94 17.57 4.57 0.68
N LYS A 95 17.40 4.20 -0.58
CA LYS A 95 17.86 5.01 -1.72
C LYS A 95 16.70 5.29 -2.66
N GLU A 96 16.42 6.56 -2.90
CA GLU A 96 15.52 6.98 -3.98
C GLU A 96 16.14 6.61 -5.33
N ILE A 97 15.37 5.92 -6.20
CA ILE A 97 15.88 5.39 -7.48
C ILE A 97 15.08 5.85 -8.68
N TRP A 98 13.83 6.26 -8.48
CA TRP A 98 12.96 6.72 -9.56
C TRP A 98 11.84 7.61 -9.04
N LYS A 99 11.30 8.50 -9.89
CA LYS A 99 10.12 9.32 -9.66
C LYS A 99 9.25 9.40 -10.92
N SER A 100 7.94 9.41 -10.72
CA SER A 100 6.99 9.64 -11.82
C SER A 100 7.02 11.09 -12.34
N GLY A 101 7.55 12.04 -11.53
CA GLY A 101 7.19 13.44 -11.65
C GLY A 101 5.74 13.68 -11.22
N LYS A 102 5.32 14.95 -11.23
CA LYS A 102 3.95 15.32 -10.86
C LYS A 102 2.96 14.89 -11.96
N ILE A 103 1.93 14.18 -11.55
CA ILE A 103 0.82 13.75 -12.40
C ILE A 103 -0.40 14.58 -11.99
N ASP A 104 -0.85 15.45 -12.89
CA ASP A 104 -1.99 16.34 -12.65
C ASP A 104 -3.32 15.59 -12.78
N TYR A 105 -4.31 15.96 -11.96
CA TYR A 105 -5.69 15.46 -12.04
C TYR A 105 -6.68 16.52 -11.51
N GLU A 106 -7.97 16.31 -11.75
CA GLU A 106 -9.06 17.19 -11.30
C GLU A 106 -9.91 16.48 -10.24
N VAL A 107 -10.26 17.20 -9.16
CA VAL A 107 -11.06 16.68 -8.03
C VAL A 107 -12.54 16.78 -8.36
N ASN A 108 -12.97 16.03 -9.39
CA ASN A 108 -14.35 15.97 -9.86
C ASN A 108 -15.12 14.80 -9.25
N ASP A 109 -14.42 13.73 -8.89
CA ASP A 109 -14.97 12.52 -8.32
C ASP A 109 -14.40 12.26 -6.93
N LYS A 110 -15.14 11.51 -6.10
CA LYS A 110 -14.71 11.16 -4.73
C LYS A 110 -13.39 10.39 -4.73
N GLU A 111 -13.14 9.60 -5.75
CA GLU A 111 -11.95 8.76 -5.88
C GLU A 111 -11.32 8.97 -7.26
N PHE A 112 -10.05 9.28 -7.26
CA PHE A 112 -9.19 9.27 -8.44
C PHE A 112 -8.28 8.05 -8.40
N THR A 113 -8.16 7.32 -9.49
CA THR A 113 -7.29 6.13 -9.60
C THR A 113 -6.32 6.23 -10.76
N LYS A 114 -5.10 5.76 -10.56
CA LYS A 114 -4.06 5.74 -11.57
C LYS A 114 -3.04 4.64 -11.32
N THR A 115 -2.74 3.84 -12.32
CA THR A 115 -1.56 2.96 -12.30
C THR A 115 -0.34 3.74 -12.77
N VAL A 116 0.72 3.72 -11.97
CA VAL A 116 2.02 4.33 -12.24
C VAL A 116 3.03 3.23 -12.54
N LEU A 117 3.96 3.45 -13.46
CA LEU A 117 4.92 2.46 -13.92
C LEU A 117 6.35 2.99 -13.80
N ALA A 118 7.17 2.29 -13.03
CA ALA A 118 8.63 2.40 -13.05
C ALA A 118 9.19 1.32 -13.98
N GLU A 119 9.54 1.73 -15.19
CA GLU A 119 9.97 0.81 -16.25
C GLU A 119 11.39 0.31 -16.05
N LYS A 120 11.63 -0.96 -16.36
CA LYS A 120 12.95 -1.58 -16.53
C LYS A 120 13.90 -1.38 -15.34
N VAL A 121 13.36 -1.57 -14.13
CA VAL A 121 14.19 -1.55 -12.91
C VAL A 121 15.14 -2.75 -12.95
N ASP A 122 16.43 -2.47 -13.07
CA ASP A 122 17.48 -3.48 -13.08
C ASP A 122 17.89 -3.82 -11.66
N THR A 123 17.39 -4.95 -11.15
CA THR A 123 17.60 -5.37 -9.77
C THR A 123 19.02 -5.84 -9.49
N SER A 124 19.81 -6.18 -10.53
CA SER A 124 21.23 -6.57 -10.41
C SER A 124 22.14 -5.43 -9.93
N LYS A 125 21.69 -4.18 -10.07
CA LYS A 125 22.43 -2.98 -9.61
C LYS A 125 22.42 -2.77 -8.09
N TYR A 126 21.67 -3.61 -7.37
CA TYR A 126 21.51 -3.52 -5.92
C TYR A 126 21.97 -4.80 -5.25
N PRO A 127 22.38 -4.76 -3.97
CA PRO A 127 22.75 -5.96 -3.23
C PRO A 127 21.61 -6.99 -3.19
N GLU A 128 21.96 -8.28 -3.16
CA GLU A 128 20.99 -9.34 -2.93
C GLU A 128 20.23 -9.11 -1.62
N GLY A 129 18.93 -9.40 -1.60
CA GLY A 129 18.06 -9.10 -0.47
C GLY A 129 17.47 -7.68 -0.46
N THR A 130 17.84 -6.81 -1.45
CA THR A 130 17.20 -5.50 -1.59
C THR A 130 15.73 -5.64 -1.96
N SER A 131 14.85 -4.94 -1.25
CA SER A 131 13.44 -4.77 -1.58
C SER A 131 13.19 -3.40 -2.21
N PHE A 132 12.05 -3.23 -2.89
CA PHE A 132 11.68 -1.95 -3.50
C PHE A 132 10.31 -1.53 -2.98
N THR A 133 10.14 -0.25 -2.64
CA THR A 133 8.88 0.26 -2.12
C THR A 133 8.52 1.60 -2.74
N PHE A 134 7.24 1.80 -3.00
CA PHE A 134 6.72 3.08 -3.46
C PHE A 134 6.30 3.96 -2.28
N LYS A 135 6.33 5.27 -2.51
CA LYS A 135 5.87 6.33 -1.62
C LYS A 135 5.18 7.39 -2.45
N GLU A 136 4.04 7.88 -1.96
CA GLU A 136 3.24 8.88 -2.66
C GLU A 136 3.17 10.18 -1.87
N ILE A 137 3.10 11.28 -2.63
CA ILE A 137 2.90 12.64 -2.14
C ILE A 137 1.83 13.28 -2.99
N ASN A 138 0.76 13.79 -2.37
CA ASN A 138 -0.25 14.58 -3.04
C ASN A 138 -0.06 16.08 -2.75
N TYR A 139 -0.33 16.90 -3.76
CA TYR A 139 -0.19 18.34 -3.74
C TYR A 139 -1.51 19.00 -4.08
N ASP A 140 -1.91 19.98 -3.30
CA ASP A 140 -3.08 20.80 -3.57
C ASP A 140 -2.88 21.72 -4.81
N LYS A 141 -3.93 22.46 -5.17
CA LYS A 141 -3.93 23.43 -6.28
C LYS A 141 -2.87 24.53 -6.16
N ASP A 142 -2.37 24.80 -4.96
CA ASP A 142 -1.37 25.82 -4.67
C ASP A 142 0.04 25.22 -4.61
N GLY A 143 0.16 23.89 -4.78
CA GLY A 143 1.42 23.12 -4.77
C GLY A 143 1.90 22.74 -3.38
N ASN A 144 1.09 22.92 -2.33
CA ASN A 144 1.41 22.47 -0.98
C ASN A 144 1.08 20.98 -0.83
N VAL A 145 1.85 20.29 -0.01
CA VAL A 145 1.58 18.89 0.31
C VAL A 145 0.33 18.78 1.19
N ASN A 146 -0.68 18.06 0.71
CA ASN A 146 -1.94 17.82 1.42
C ASN A 146 -2.24 16.34 1.69
N GLY A 147 -1.40 15.42 1.17
CA GLY A 147 -1.49 13.98 1.43
C GLY A 147 -0.15 13.29 1.24
N LYS A 148 0.10 12.23 2.03
CA LYS A 148 1.26 11.35 1.89
C LYS A 148 0.89 9.93 2.23
N HIS A 149 1.55 8.97 1.59
CA HIS A 149 1.42 7.54 1.88
C HIS A 149 2.79 6.88 1.96
N ASN A 150 2.94 5.90 2.86
CA ASN A 150 4.16 5.15 3.10
C ASN A 150 5.39 6.03 3.41
N GLU A 151 5.24 7.03 4.30
CA GLU A 151 6.33 7.97 4.65
C GLU A 151 7.53 7.28 5.30
N ASP A 152 7.29 6.23 6.07
CA ASP A 152 8.33 5.45 6.78
C ASP A 152 8.87 4.27 5.95
N LEU A 153 8.37 4.07 4.73
CA LEU A 153 8.76 3.03 3.77
C LEU A 153 8.57 1.60 4.28
N LYS A 154 7.55 1.36 5.14
CA LYS A 154 7.29 0.05 5.76
C LYS A 154 5.99 -0.60 5.34
N GLU A 155 5.21 0.05 4.50
CA GLU A 155 3.93 -0.47 4.05
C GLU A 155 4.14 -1.69 3.13
N LYS A 156 3.62 -2.83 3.56
CA LYS A 156 3.82 -4.10 2.84
C LYS A 156 3.11 -4.15 1.50
N SER A 157 1.94 -3.51 1.39
CA SER A 157 1.19 -3.41 0.13
C SER A 157 1.97 -2.64 -0.94
N GLN A 158 2.92 -1.81 -0.52
CA GLN A 158 3.78 -0.98 -1.35
C GLN A 158 5.15 -1.58 -1.64
N THR A 159 5.45 -2.76 -1.10
CA THR A 159 6.81 -3.31 -1.12
C THR A 159 6.88 -4.56 -1.99
N LEU A 160 7.79 -4.52 -2.96
CA LEU A 160 8.19 -5.65 -3.78
C LEU A 160 9.46 -6.28 -3.18
N THR A 161 9.45 -7.60 -2.99
CA THR A 161 10.54 -8.32 -2.33
C THR A 161 11.20 -9.34 -3.25
N PRO A 162 12.50 -9.61 -3.10
CA PRO A 162 13.12 -10.70 -3.84
C PRO A 162 12.55 -12.06 -3.36
N LYS A 163 12.41 -13.00 -4.30
CA LYS A 163 12.08 -14.40 -3.95
C LYS A 163 13.18 -14.96 -3.07
N GLU A 164 12.77 -15.65 -1.99
CA GLU A 164 13.75 -16.38 -1.19
C GLU A 164 14.42 -17.46 -2.05
N VAL A 165 15.74 -17.43 -2.11
CA VAL A 165 16.50 -18.53 -2.69
C VAL A 165 16.47 -19.67 -1.66
N PRO A 166 15.95 -20.88 -2.03
CA PRO A 166 16.02 -22.01 -1.13
C PRO A 166 17.47 -22.25 -0.73
N THR A 167 17.82 -22.00 0.52
CA THR A 167 19.13 -22.39 1.03
C THR A 167 19.18 -23.90 1.01
N THR A 168 19.91 -24.48 0.05
CA THR A 168 20.24 -25.91 0.08
C THR A 168 20.89 -26.18 1.43
N PRO A 169 20.35 -27.13 2.24
CA PRO A 169 21.00 -27.47 3.50
C PRO A 169 22.46 -27.76 3.21
N SER A 170 23.37 -27.04 3.83
CA SER A 170 24.79 -27.36 3.75
C SER A 170 24.94 -28.82 4.16
N THR A 171 25.47 -29.64 3.23
CA THR A 171 25.82 -31.04 3.50
C THR A 171 26.62 -31.04 4.81
N PRO A 172 26.20 -31.80 5.84
CA PRO A 172 26.99 -31.91 7.05
C PRO A 172 28.43 -32.30 6.66
N GLU A 173 29.40 -31.54 7.11
CA GLU A 173 30.81 -31.90 6.99
C GLU A 173 30.95 -33.35 7.43
N GLN A 174 31.41 -34.19 6.51
CA GLN A 174 31.68 -35.62 6.80
C GLN A 174 32.72 -35.67 7.94
N PRO A 175 32.41 -36.30 9.05
CA PRO A 175 33.40 -36.45 10.13
C PRO A 175 34.66 -37.10 9.58
N GLU A 176 35.80 -36.49 9.81
CA GLU A 176 37.09 -37.06 9.45
C GLU A 176 37.21 -38.48 10.02
N THR A 177 37.52 -39.41 9.13
CA THR A 177 37.69 -40.85 9.46
C THR A 177 38.80 -41.02 10.47
N PRO A 178 38.54 -41.56 11.68
CA PRO A 178 39.59 -41.93 12.59
C PRO A 178 40.37 -43.10 12.00
N THR A 179 41.69 -42.98 11.94
CA THR A 179 42.64 -44.02 11.55
C THR A 179 42.46 -45.22 12.48
N ILE A 180 42.04 -46.36 11.94
CA ILE A 180 41.84 -47.63 12.67
C ILE A 180 43.18 -48.29 12.81
N PRO A 181 43.57 -48.72 14.04
CA PRO A 181 44.54 -49.80 14.22
C PRO A 181 43.86 -51.14 13.91
N SER A 182 44.47 -51.92 13.05
CA SER A 182 44.10 -53.29 12.72
C SER A 182 44.15 -54.18 13.94
N ASP A 183 43.05 -54.78 14.35
CA ASP A 183 43.11 -56.19 14.80
C ASP A 183 41.73 -56.90 14.70
N SER A 184 41.81 -58.19 14.51
CA SER A 184 40.85 -59.16 14.06
C SER A 184 39.69 -59.46 15.04
N GLN A 185 38.46 -59.69 14.58
CA GLN A 185 37.72 -60.96 14.64
C GLN A 185 36.24 -60.82 14.31
N GLU A 186 35.78 -61.76 13.56
CA GLU A 186 34.51 -62.14 13.06
C GLU A 186 33.37 -62.26 14.07
N SER A 187 32.19 -61.62 13.79
CA SER A 187 30.85 -62.19 14.06
C SER A 187 29.73 -61.38 13.39
N SER A 188 28.85 -62.07 12.67
CA SER A 188 27.68 -61.55 11.97
C SER A 188 26.77 -60.68 12.85
N PRO A 189 26.27 -59.54 12.38
CA PRO A 189 25.20 -58.84 13.04
C PRO A 189 23.81 -59.03 12.38
N THR A 190 22.90 -59.33 13.23
CA THR A 190 21.47 -59.31 13.07
C THR A 190 20.96 -57.95 12.54
N VAL A 191 20.25 -57.96 11.42
CA VAL A 191 19.63 -56.78 10.84
C VAL A 191 18.52 -56.26 11.76
N LYS A 192 18.71 -55.11 12.41
CA LYS A 192 17.62 -54.36 13.06
C LYS A 192 16.89 -53.49 12.03
N LYS A 193 15.65 -53.84 11.80
CA LYS A 193 14.69 -53.09 10.95
C LYS A 193 14.34 -51.75 11.66
N PHE A 194 14.60 -50.63 11.02
CA PHE A 194 14.16 -49.29 11.48
C PHE A 194 12.65 -49.12 11.20
N PRO A 195 11.90 -48.38 12.06
CA PRO A 195 10.51 -48.09 11.84
C PRO A 195 10.37 -47.09 10.67
N GLN A 196 9.54 -47.46 9.67
CA GLN A 196 9.09 -46.52 8.64
C GLN A 196 8.08 -45.55 9.28
N THR A 197 8.39 -44.27 9.31
CA THR A 197 7.40 -43.21 9.53
C THR A 197 6.61 -43.04 8.25
N GLY A 198 5.35 -43.51 8.27
CA GLY A 198 4.46 -43.37 7.15
C GLY A 198 3.99 -41.95 6.96
N GLU A 199 4.27 -41.36 5.81
CA GLU A 199 3.59 -40.15 5.34
C GLU A 199 2.12 -40.48 5.06
N LYS A 200 1.21 -39.98 5.87
CA LYS A 200 -0.20 -39.97 5.57
C LYS A 200 -0.51 -38.85 4.57
N ASN A 201 -0.87 -39.24 3.36
CA ASN A 201 -1.35 -38.35 2.31
C ASN A 201 -2.45 -37.42 2.81
N SER A 202 -2.17 -36.11 2.76
CA SER A 202 -3.05 -35.00 3.13
C SER A 202 -4.13 -34.66 2.09
N SER A 203 -4.59 -35.63 1.30
CA SER A 203 -5.61 -35.43 0.25
C SER A 203 -7.00 -35.02 0.79
N VAL A 204 -7.27 -35.23 2.08
CA VAL A 204 -8.57 -34.93 2.69
C VAL A 204 -8.77 -33.44 2.93
N LEU A 205 -7.70 -32.68 3.20
CA LEU A 205 -7.78 -31.23 3.45
C LEU A 205 -8.07 -30.42 2.17
N LEU A 206 -7.68 -30.93 1.00
CA LEU A 206 -7.93 -30.28 -0.29
C LEU A 206 -9.42 -30.34 -0.70
N PHE A 207 -10.14 -31.38 -0.32
CA PHE A 207 -11.58 -31.54 -0.63
C PHE A 207 -12.47 -30.61 0.25
N ILE A 208 -12.07 -30.31 1.49
CA ILE A 208 -12.84 -29.43 2.38
C ILE A 208 -12.76 -27.97 1.91
N GLY A 209 -11.62 -27.52 1.39
CA GLY A 209 -11.44 -26.17 0.82
C GLY A 209 -12.31 -25.92 -0.41
N PHE A 210 -12.39 -26.89 -1.34
CA PHE A 210 -13.19 -26.76 -2.56
C PHE A 210 -14.69 -26.72 -2.28
N THR A 211 -15.20 -27.48 -1.33
CA THR A 211 -16.64 -27.48 -0.99
C THR A 211 -17.10 -26.17 -0.37
N LEU A 212 -16.26 -25.49 0.43
CA LEU A 212 -16.58 -24.18 1.01
C LEU A 212 -16.66 -23.06 -0.06
N ILE A 213 -15.79 -23.07 -1.06
CA ILE A 213 -15.77 -22.08 -2.15
C ILE A 213 -17.04 -22.20 -3.01
N PHE A 214 -17.48 -23.43 -3.34
CA PHE A 214 -18.69 -23.64 -4.13
C PHE A 214 -19.97 -23.31 -3.35
N ALA A 215 -20.01 -23.55 -2.04
CA ALA A 215 -21.15 -23.20 -1.20
C ALA A 215 -21.36 -21.67 -1.07
N THR A 216 -20.28 -20.91 -0.92
CA THR A 216 -20.36 -19.44 -0.83
C THR A 216 -20.71 -18.80 -2.17
N ALA A 217 -20.14 -19.29 -3.28
CA ALA A 217 -20.48 -18.81 -4.63
C ALA A 217 -21.94 -19.15 -4.99
N GLY A 218 -22.42 -20.36 -4.66
CA GLY A 218 -23.80 -20.75 -4.87
C GLY A 218 -24.81 -19.91 -4.07
N TYR A 219 -24.51 -19.63 -2.80
CA TYR A 219 -25.33 -18.77 -1.95
C TYR A 219 -25.40 -17.34 -2.48
N TYR A 220 -24.27 -16.78 -2.96
CA TYR A 220 -24.22 -15.43 -3.53
C TYR A 220 -25.05 -15.31 -4.82
N LEU A 221 -24.96 -16.30 -5.70
CA LEU A 221 -25.74 -16.33 -6.96
C LEU A 221 -27.24 -16.54 -6.72
N TRP A 222 -27.62 -17.31 -5.69
CA TRP A 222 -29.02 -17.52 -5.33
C TRP A 222 -29.65 -16.27 -4.72
N ASN A 223 -28.93 -15.56 -3.84
CA ASN A 223 -29.41 -14.34 -3.19
C ASN A 223 -29.53 -13.14 -4.14
N ARG A 224 -28.88 -13.19 -5.32
CA ARG A 224 -28.98 -12.15 -6.36
C ARG A 224 -30.18 -12.37 -7.30
N ARG A 225 -30.82 -13.53 -7.25
CA ARG A 225 -31.95 -13.90 -8.12
C ARG A 225 -33.32 -13.80 -7.47
N ASN A 226 -33.38 -13.58 -6.18
CA ASN A 226 -34.58 -13.26 -5.41
C ASN A 226 -34.53 -11.82 -4.91
#